data_9b40a8aaec7594e9bdc136f30aa07e90
#
_entry.id   9b40a8aaec7594e9bdc136f30aa07e90
#
_cell.length_a   1.000
_cell.length_b   1.000
_cell.length_c   1.000
_cell.angle_alpha   90.00
_cell.angle_beta   90.00
_cell.angle_gamma   90.00
#
_symmetry.space_group_name_H-M   'P 1'
#
loop_
_entity.id
_entity.type
_entity.pdbx_description
1 polymer ?
#
loop_
_entity_poly.entity_id
_entity_poly.type
_entity_poly.pdbx_seq_one_letter_code
_entity_poly.pdbx_strand_id
1 'polypeptide(L)'
;HEYHCEDEEGAMRVIAYDQLIRIMPYAKQRADKFIDPLNAAMKEFDISENGIREAAFLAQIAHESGELRYVEELATGEAYEGRDDLGNLYTGDGIKYKGRGLIQLTGRANYAECGEALGLDLIACPELLEEPENACRSAAWFWQSRGLNDLADRHQFLLITKIINGGTNGWHERWKYYQKALQVIGE
;
A
#
# COMPACT_ATOMS: atom_id res chain seq x y z
N HIS A 1 48.38 0.04 14.27
CA HIS A 1 46.95 0.09 14.66
C HIS A 1 46.17 0.60 13.46
N GLU A 2 45.68 -0.33 12.68
CA GLU A 2 44.74 -0.07 11.61
C GLU A 2 43.36 0.11 12.25
N TYR A 3 42.83 1.34 12.16
CA TYR A 3 41.44 1.60 12.44
C TYR A 3 40.65 1.09 11.21
N HIS A 4 39.98 -0.03 11.35
CA HIS A 4 38.90 -0.39 10.47
C HIS A 4 37.75 0.60 10.75
N CYS A 5 37.51 1.49 9.79
CA CYS A 5 36.19 2.12 9.64
C CYS A 5 35.25 0.99 9.25
N GLU A 6 34.46 0.51 10.18
CA GLU A 6 33.25 -0.23 9.85
C GLU A 6 32.38 0.78 9.14
N ASP A 7 32.18 0.55 7.84
CA ASP A 7 31.17 1.24 7.07
C ASP A 7 29.85 0.99 7.80
N GLU A 8 29.27 2.04 8.40
CA GLU A 8 27.91 2.02 8.84
C GLU A 8 27.06 1.74 7.59
N GLU A 9 26.71 0.48 7.37
CA GLU A 9 25.60 0.13 6.48
C GLU A 9 24.45 1.00 6.92
N GLY A 10 24.01 1.93 6.05
CA GLY A 10 23.12 3.00 6.40
C GLY A 10 21.94 2.46 7.20
N ALA A 11 21.73 3.03 8.37
CA ALA A 11 20.64 2.65 9.26
C ALA A 11 19.35 2.62 8.45
N MET A 12 18.69 1.44 8.41
CA MET A 12 17.48 1.24 7.61
C MET A 12 16.41 2.22 8.05
N ARG A 13 15.85 2.92 7.06
CA ARG A 13 14.76 3.86 7.30
C ARG A 13 13.55 3.11 7.85
N VAL A 14 13.02 3.58 8.94
CA VAL A 14 11.76 3.14 9.52
C VAL A 14 10.91 4.35 9.87
N ILE A 15 9.61 4.23 9.64
CA ILE A 15 8.65 5.22 10.11
C ILE A 15 8.33 4.89 11.56
N ALA A 16 8.49 5.86 12.46
CA ALA A 16 8.13 5.70 13.85
C ALA A 16 6.60 5.80 14.02
N TYR A 17 6.08 5.17 15.08
CA TYR A 17 4.67 5.26 15.44
C TYR A 17 4.18 6.72 15.48
N ASP A 18 4.94 7.60 16.12
CA ASP A 18 4.62 9.02 16.24
C ASP A 18 4.52 9.71 14.87
N GLN A 19 5.43 9.40 13.95
CA GLN A 19 5.37 9.91 12.58
C GLN A 19 4.12 9.41 11.85
N LEU A 20 3.77 8.14 12.01
CA LEU A 20 2.58 7.57 11.39
C LEU A 20 1.31 8.27 11.84
N ILE A 21 1.11 8.49 13.13
CA ILE A 21 -0.09 9.17 13.64
C ILE A 21 -0.12 10.67 13.36
N ARG A 22 1.03 11.30 13.10
CA ARG A 22 1.09 12.69 12.61
C ARG A 22 0.66 12.79 11.15
N ILE A 23 0.98 11.78 10.34
CA ILE A 23 0.54 11.69 8.93
C ILE A 23 -0.94 11.30 8.87
N MET A 24 -1.34 10.33 9.68
CA MET A 24 -2.68 9.74 9.72
C MET A 24 -3.28 9.84 11.13
N PRO A 25 -3.76 11.03 11.55
CA PRO A 25 -4.24 11.23 12.93
C PRO A 25 -5.42 10.33 13.34
N TYR A 26 -6.27 9.97 12.40
CA TYR A 26 -7.40 9.10 12.66
C TYR A 26 -7.03 7.60 12.73
N ALA A 27 -5.79 7.25 12.43
CA ALA A 27 -5.29 5.89 12.54
C ALA A 27 -4.82 5.52 13.96
N LYS A 28 -4.85 6.41 14.92
CA LYS A 28 -4.27 6.23 16.25
C LYS A 28 -4.66 4.91 16.92
N GLN A 29 -5.92 4.48 16.81
CA GLN A 29 -6.40 3.24 17.40
C GLN A 29 -5.91 1.97 16.67
N ARG A 30 -5.41 2.11 15.44
CA ARG A 30 -5.00 1.00 14.57
C ARG A 30 -3.49 0.98 14.32
N ALA A 31 -2.81 2.07 14.59
CA ALA A 31 -1.40 2.25 14.24
C ALA A 31 -0.50 1.19 14.88
N ASP A 32 -0.81 0.71 16.08
CA ASP A 32 -0.06 -0.37 16.72
C ASP A 32 -0.03 -1.66 15.90
N LYS A 33 -1.12 -1.97 15.21
CA LYS A 33 -1.22 -3.18 14.38
C LYS A 33 -0.53 -3.02 13.02
N PHE A 34 -0.39 -1.79 12.52
CA PHE A 34 0.07 -1.54 11.17
C PHE A 34 1.52 -1.04 11.10
N ILE A 35 2.06 -0.47 12.17
CA ILE A 35 3.38 0.17 12.10
C ILE A 35 4.49 -0.79 11.67
N ASP A 36 4.57 -1.96 12.27
CA ASP A 36 5.59 -2.96 11.92
C ASP A 36 5.30 -3.59 10.55
N PRO A 37 4.06 -4.02 10.22
CA PRO A 37 3.74 -4.49 8.88
C PRO A 37 3.99 -3.48 7.76
N LEU A 38 3.70 -2.20 7.97
CA LEU A 38 3.99 -1.14 7.00
C LEU A 38 5.49 -1.00 6.76
N ASN A 39 6.28 -0.91 7.80
CA ASN A 39 7.73 -0.81 7.67
C ASN A 39 8.34 -2.04 6.99
N ALA A 40 7.89 -3.23 7.36
CA ALA A 40 8.33 -4.47 6.73
C ALA A 40 8.00 -4.52 5.23
N ALA A 41 6.79 -4.13 4.85
CA ALA A 41 6.36 -4.10 3.45
C ALA A 41 7.11 -3.03 2.64
N MET A 42 7.30 -1.85 3.20
CA MET A 42 8.06 -0.78 2.54
C MET A 42 9.52 -1.18 2.31
N LYS A 43 10.10 -1.93 3.24
CA LYS A 43 11.44 -2.49 3.06
C LYS A 43 11.48 -3.56 1.98
N GLU A 44 10.57 -4.53 2.03
CA GLU A 44 10.50 -5.65 1.09
C GLU A 44 10.40 -5.16 -0.36
N PHE A 45 9.71 -4.06 -0.61
CA PHE A 45 9.42 -3.53 -1.95
C PHE A 45 10.16 -2.22 -2.25
N ASP A 46 11.29 -1.95 -1.59
CA ASP A 46 12.21 -0.84 -1.86
C ASP A 46 11.61 0.56 -1.69
N ILE A 47 10.48 0.67 -1.01
CA ILE A 47 9.85 1.97 -0.72
C ILE A 47 10.65 2.73 0.33
N SER A 48 11.22 2.02 1.31
CA SER A 48 11.99 2.62 2.40
C SER A 48 13.41 3.06 2.01
N GLU A 49 13.77 2.99 0.74
CA GLU A 49 15.09 3.47 0.28
C GLU A 49 15.25 4.98 0.40
N ASN A 50 14.17 5.74 0.31
CA ASN A 50 14.22 7.19 0.55
C ASN A 50 12.88 7.74 1.06
N GLY A 51 12.92 8.94 1.65
CA GLY A 51 11.76 9.57 2.25
C GLY A 51 10.70 10.02 1.27
N ILE A 52 11.07 10.28 0.01
CA ILE A 52 10.11 10.69 -1.03
C ILE A 52 9.21 9.51 -1.41
N ARG A 53 9.78 8.32 -1.56
CA ARG A 53 9.01 7.09 -1.80
C ARG A 53 8.06 6.80 -0.65
N GLU A 54 8.58 6.85 0.59
CA GLU A 54 7.78 6.63 1.80
C GLU A 54 6.61 7.63 1.88
N ALA A 55 6.88 8.90 1.68
CA ALA A 55 5.86 9.94 1.74
C ALA A 55 4.78 9.75 0.67
N ALA A 56 5.17 9.46 -0.56
CA ALA A 56 4.23 9.24 -1.65
C ALA A 56 3.37 7.99 -1.41
N PHE A 57 3.98 6.89 -0.98
CA PHE A 57 3.28 5.65 -0.67
C PHE A 57 2.29 5.84 0.49
N LEU A 58 2.74 6.39 1.60
CA LEU A 58 1.90 6.60 2.78
C LEU A 58 0.74 7.57 2.49
N ALA A 59 0.96 8.59 1.66
CA ALA A 59 -0.11 9.50 1.25
C ALA A 59 -1.22 8.79 0.47
N GLN A 60 -0.86 7.92 -0.46
CA GLN A 60 -1.84 7.14 -1.22
C GLN A 60 -2.57 6.14 -0.32
N ILE A 61 -1.85 5.44 0.54
CA ILE A 61 -2.43 4.48 1.49
C ILE A 61 -3.39 5.18 2.45
N ALA A 62 -3.04 6.37 2.94
CA ALA A 62 -3.90 7.15 3.84
C ALA A 62 -5.26 7.43 3.20
N HIS A 63 -5.26 7.85 1.94
CA HIS A 63 -6.49 8.09 1.21
C HIS A 63 -7.26 6.80 0.91
N GLU A 64 -6.59 5.82 0.31
CA GLU A 64 -7.22 4.59 -0.18
C GLU A 64 -7.83 3.75 0.95
N SER A 65 -7.21 3.72 2.11
CA SER A 65 -7.63 2.90 3.25
C SER A 65 -8.44 3.65 4.31
N GLY A 66 -8.71 4.94 4.11
CA GLY A 66 -9.30 5.76 5.16
C GLY A 66 -8.46 5.77 6.43
N GLU A 67 -7.17 6.06 6.28
CA GLU A 67 -6.17 6.05 7.36
C GLU A 67 -6.11 4.69 8.09
N LEU A 68 -5.93 3.62 7.32
CA LEU A 68 -5.80 2.24 7.79
C LEU A 68 -7.09 1.64 8.37
N ARG A 69 -8.22 2.27 8.10
CA ARG A 69 -9.51 1.82 8.62
C ARG A 69 -10.07 0.62 7.84
N TYR A 70 -9.94 0.64 6.51
CA TYR A 70 -10.56 -0.33 5.63
C TYR A 70 -9.53 -1.26 5.01
N VAL A 71 -9.63 -2.53 5.30
CA VAL A 71 -8.87 -3.63 4.66
C VAL A 71 -9.78 -4.53 3.83
N GLU A 72 -11.08 -4.27 3.84
CA GLU A 72 -12.12 -4.93 3.08
C GLU A 72 -13.15 -3.88 2.66
N GLU A 73 -13.58 -3.91 1.39
CA GLU A 73 -14.62 -2.99 0.94
C GLU A 73 -15.96 -3.27 1.62
N LEU A 74 -16.74 -2.22 1.84
CA LEU A 74 -18.04 -2.32 2.49
C LEU A 74 -19.10 -2.92 1.60
N ALA A 75 -18.97 -2.81 0.27
CA ALA A 75 -19.87 -3.40 -0.69
C ALA A 75 -19.70 -4.92 -0.76
N THR A 76 -20.74 -5.61 -1.24
CA THR A 76 -20.75 -7.09 -1.31
C THR A 76 -19.82 -7.65 -2.37
N GLY A 77 -19.48 -6.88 -3.39
CA GLY A 77 -18.73 -7.33 -4.56
C GLY A 77 -19.58 -7.86 -5.70
N GLU A 78 -20.92 -7.91 -5.56
CA GLU A 78 -21.83 -8.38 -6.61
C GLU A 78 -21.68 -7.60 -7.92
N ALA A 79 -21.33 -6.32 -7.85
CA ALA A 79 -21.09 -5.47 -9.02
C ALA A 79 -19.92 -5.96 -9.89
N TYR A 80 -19.03 -6.78 -9.36
CA TYR A 80 -17.89 -7.34 -10.08
C TYR A 80 -18.16 -8.71 -10.71
N GLU A 81 -19.36 -9.27 -10.51
CA GLU A 81 -19.71 -10.58 -11.05
C GLU A 81 -19.66 -10.58 -12.58
N GLY A 82 -18.98 -11.57 -13.14
CA GLY A 82 -18.86 -11.75 -14.59
C GLY A 82 -18.01 -10.70 -15.32
N ARG A 83 -17.29 -9.85 -14.61
CA ARG A 83 -16.42 -8.86 -15.23
C ARG A 83 -15.14 -9.49 -15.78
N ASP A 84 -15.05 -9.60 -17.10
CA ASP A 84 -13.92 -10.19 -17.82
C ASP A 84 -12.61 -9.41 -17.58
N ASP A 85 -12.69 -8.09 -17.49
CA ASP A 85 -11.54 -7.21 -17.25
C ASP A 85 -10.88 -7.46 -15.87
N LEU A 86 -11.62 -8.05 -14.92
CA LEU A 86 -11.13 -8.46 -13.60
C LEU A 86 -10.80 -9.96 -13.55
N GLY A 87 -11.00 -10.70 -14.62
CA GLY A 87 -10.81 -12.14 -14.67
C GLY A 87 -11.86 -12.92 -13.85
N ASN A 88 -13.00 -12.31 -13.55
CA ASN A 88 -14.10 -12.93 -12.80
C ASN A 88 -14.95 -13.80 -13.72
N LEU A 89 -14.43 -14.95 -14.10
CA LEU A 89 -15.00 -15.85 -15.10
C LEU A 89 -15.90 -16.94 -14.51
N TYR A 90 -15.84 -17.14 -13.20
CA TYR A 90 -16.59 -18.19 -12.52
C TYR A 90 -17.68 -17.59 -11.64
N THR A 91 -18.79 -18.32 -11.49
CA THR A 91 -19.90 -17.92 -10.63
C THR A 91 -19.42 -17.70 -9.19
N GLY A 92 -19.77 -16.56 -8.63
CA GLY A 92 -19.38 -16.16 -7.26
C GLY A 92 -18.07 -15.39 -7.15
N ASP A 93 -17.35 -15.20 -8.26
CA ASP A 93 -16.07 -14.50 -8.25
C ASP A 93 -16.19 -13.03 -7.82
N GLY A 94 -17.30 -12.38 -8.16
CA GLY A 94 -17.52 -10.98 -7.77
C GLY A 94 -17.47 -10.79 -6.26
N ILE A 95 -18.18 -11.59 -5.52
CA ILE A 95 -18.22 -11.56 -4.05
C ILE A 95 -16.90 -12.07 -3.47
N LYS A 96 -16.37 -13.17 -4.00
CA LYS A 96 -15.19 -13.84 -3.47
C LYS A 96 -13.94 -12.96 -3.58
N TYR A 97 -13.78 -12.24 -4.68
CA TYR A 97 -12.62 -11.42 -4.96
C TYR A 97 -12.95 -9.92 -4.98
N LYS A 98 -13.79 -9.49 -4.05
CA LYS A 98 -14.06 -8.07 -3.80
C LYS A 98 -12.82 -7.36 -3.31
N GLY A 99 -12.85 -6.04 -3.23
CA GLY A 99 -11.72 -5.21 -2.81
C GLY A 99 -11.22 -5.56 -1.41
N ARG A 100 -9.95 -5.90 -1.29
CA ARG A 100 -9.27 -6.17 -0.01
C ARG A 100 -7.85 -5.62 0.01
N GLY A 101 -7.32 -5.46 1.22
CA GLY A 101 -6.01 -4.86 1.47
C GLY A 101 -6.06 -3.34 1.47
N LEU A 102 -4.93 -2.70 1.76
CA LEU A 102 -4.87 -1.24 1.91
C LEU A 102 -5.07 -0.46 0.61
N ILE A 103 -4.93 -1.12 -0.53
CA ILE A 103 -5.14 -0.51 -1.86
C ILE A 103 -6.35 -1.09 -2.60
N GLN A 104 -7.14 -1.92 -1.92
CA GLN A 104 -8.38 -2.50 -2.44
C GLN A 104 -8.19 -3.31 -3.72
N LEU A 105 -7.32 -4.31 -3.67
CA LEU A 105 -7.13 -5.25 -4.77
C LEU A 105 -8.44 -5.97 -5.07
N THR A 106 -8.86 -6.03 -6.34
CA THR A 106 -10.17 -6.53 -6.76
C THR A 106 -10.04 -7.44 -7.96
N GLY A 107 -10.79 -8.54 -7.97
CA GLY A 107 -10.91 -9.46 -9.08
C GLY A 107 -9.98 -10.67 -9.01
N ARG A 108 -10.48 -11.83 -9.53
CA ARG A 108 -9.74 -13.11 -9.52
C ARG A 108 -8.33 -12.98 -10.11
N ALA A 109 -8.18 -12.33 -11.25
CA ALA A 109 -6.90 -12.21 -11.92
C ALA A 109 -5.88 -11.45 -11.06
N ASN A 110 -6.30 -10.35 -10.42
CA ASN A 110 -5.43 -9.58 -9.54
C ASN A 110 -5.07 -10.35 -8.27
N TYR A 111 -6.01 -11.11 -7.69
CA TYR A 111 -5.71 -11.98 -6.54
C TYR A 111 -4.74 -13.09 -6.90
N ALA A 112 -4.87 -13.69 -8.08
CA ALA A 112 -3.94 -14.72 -8.55
C ALA A 112 -2.52 -14.16 -8.72
N GLU A 113 -2.38 -13.02 -9.37
CA GLU A 113 -1.09 -12.35 -9.61
C GLU A 113 -0.43 -11.94 -8.28
N CYS A 114 -1.20 -11.32 -7.39
CA CYS A 114 -0.71 -10.94 -6.07
C CYS A 114 -0.30 -12.17 -5.24
N GLY A 115 -1.11 -13.21 -5.24
CA GLY A 115 -0.83 -14.44 -4.52
C GLY A 115 0.45 -15.10 -4.98
N GLU A 116 0.68 -15.16 -6.28
CA GLU A 116 1.92 -15.69 -6.86
C GLU A 116 3.12 -14.86 -6.41
N ALA A 117 3.03 -13.55 -6.48
CA ALA A 117 4.10 -12.64 -6.09
C ALA A 117 4.43 -12.70 -4.59
N LEU A 118 3.42 -12.86 -3.73
CA LEU A 118 3.59 -12.86 -2.27
C LEU A 118 3.79 -14.26 -1.66
N GLY A 119 3.63 -15.32 -2.46
CA GLY A 119 3.67 -16.70 -1.96
C GLY A 119 2.47 -17.08 -1.12
N LEU A 120 1.28 -16.56 -1.45
CA LEU A 120 0.02 -16.77 -0.75
C LEU A 120 -1.02 -17.42 -1.69
N ASP A 121 -1.82 -18.34 -1.16
CA ASP A 121 -2.97 -18.89 -1.90
C ASP A 121 -4.19 -17.99 -1.75
N LEU A 122 -4.18 -16.86 -2.46
CA LEU A 122 -5.26 -15.88 -2.42
C LEU A 122 -6.48 -16.30 -3.23
N ILE A 123 -6.36 -17.28 -4.10
CA ILE A 123 -7.48 -17.84 -4.83
C ILE A 123 -8.35 -18.69 -3.90
N ALA A 124 -7.73 -19.52 -3.07
CA ALA A 124 -8.45 -20.33 -2.08
C ALA A 124 -8.88 -19.51 -0.86
N CYS A 125 -8.03 -18.59 -0.40
CA CYS A 125 -8.20 -17.82 0.83
C CYS A 125 -8.02 -16.31 0.57
N PRO A 126 -8.95 -15.66 -0.14
CA PRO A 126 -8.84 -14.23 -0.47
C PRO A 126 -8.85 -13.32 0.77
N GLU A 127 -9.48 -13.74 1.86
CA GLU A 127 -9.54 -13.02 3.13
C GLU A 127 -8.19 -12.86 3.81
N LEU A 128 -7.14 -13.58 3.40
CA LEU A 128 -5.79 -13.35 3.87
C LEU A 128 -5.32 -11.91 3.64
N LEU A 129 -5.85 -11.22 2.62
CA LEU A 129 -5.54 -9.82 2.35
C LEU A 129 -6.08 -8.84 3.40
N GLU A 130 -6.96 -9.28 4.29
CA GLU A 130 -7.49 -8.46 5.38
C GLU A 130 -6.55 -8.44 6.59
N GLU A 131 -5.62 -9.37 6.69
CA GLU A 131 -4.61 -9.40 7.75
C GLU A 131 -3.62 -8.24 7.56
N PRO A 132 -3.22 -7.52 8.64
CA PRO A 132 -2.36 -6.35 8.54
C PRO A 132 -1.09 -6.57 7.71
N GLU A 133 -0.39 -7.68 7.92
CA GLU A 133 0.83 -8.01 7.17
C GLU A 133 0.55 -8.10 5.67
N ASN A 134 -0.47 -8.88 5.30
CA ASN A 134 -0.80 -9.11 3.89
C ASN A 134 -1.46 -7.90 3.24
N ALA A 135 -2.25 -7.13 3.99
CA ALA A 135 -2.82 -5.87 3.54
C ALA A 135 -1.73 -4.85 3.17
N CYS A 136 -0.68 -4.77 3.96
CA CYS A 136 0.48 -3.91 3.68
C CYS A 136 1.32 -4.45 2.52
N ARG A 137 1.62 -5.75 2.50
CA ARG A 137 2.43 -6.37 1.44
C ARG A 137 1.77 -6.28 0.08
N SER A 138 0.47 -6.49 -0.02
CA SER A 138 -0.27 -6.38 -1.28
C SER A 138 -0.23 -4.95 -1.84
N ALA A 139 -0.35 -3.95 -0.99
CA ALA A 139 -0.26 -2.55 -1.39
C ALA A 139 1.15 -2.19 -1.85
N ALA A 140 2.19 -2.60 -1.13
CA ALA A 140 3.58 -2.34 -1.48
C ALA A 140 4.01 -3.10 -2.75
N TRP A 141 3.55 -4.33 -2.94
CA TRP A 141 3.73 -5.08 -4.17
C TRP A 141 3.07 -4.38 -5.37
N PHE A 142 1.83 -3.96 -5.22
CA PHE A 142 1.13 -3.19 -6.26
C PHE A 142 1.95 -1.96 -6.65
N TRP A 143 2.42 -1.22 -5.67
CA TRP A 143 3.23 -0.04 -5.84
C TRP A 143 4.50 -0.31 -6.66
N GLN A 144 5.30 -1.27 -6.22
CA GLN A 144 6.54 -1.61 -6.92
C GLN A 144 6.29 -2.16 -8.31
N SER A 145 5.31 -3.05 -8.48
CA SER A 145 5.01 -3.71 -9.76
C SER A 145 4.55 -2.74 -10.84
N ARG A 146 4.06 -1.58 -10.47
CA ARG A 146 3.65 -0.52 -11.41
C ARG A 146 4.70 0.58 -11.58
N GLY A 147 5.90 0.38 -11.06
CA GLY A 147 7.00 1.33 -11.20
C GLY A 147 6.81 2.63 -10.41
N LEU A 148 6.01 2.61 -9.34
CA LEU A 148 5.68 3.83 -8.61
C LEU A 148 6.83 4.36 -7.76
N ASN A 149 7.80 3.51 -7.40
CA ASN A 149 9.04 3.97 -6.75
C ASN A 149 9.80 4.96 -7.66
N ASP A 150 9.96 4.61 -8.93
CA ASP A 150 10.63 5.49 -9.90
C ASP A 150 9.87 6.80 -10.12
N LEU A 151 8.54 6.73 -10.21
CA LEU A 151 7.71 7.92 -10.34
C LEU A 151 7.79 8.81 -9.09
N ALA A 152 7.86 8.23 -7.89
CA ALA A 152 8.06 8.98 -6.65
C ALA A 152 9.42 9.71 -6.68
N ASP A 153 10.49 9.04 -7.08
CA ASP A 153 11.81 9.64 -7.22
C ASP A 153 11.82 10.83 -8.20
N ARG A 154 10.99 10.78 -9.21
CA ARG A 154 10.81 11.84 -10.20
C ARG A 154 9.77 12.90 -9.81
N HIS A 155 9.26 12.85 -8.60
CA HIS A 155 8.24 13.79 -8.10
C HIS A 155 6.93 13.80 -8.92
N GLN A 156 6.55 12.64 -9.47
CA GLN A 156 5.37 12.50 -10.33
C GLN A 156 4.13 12.03 -9.54
N PHE A 157 3.82 12.72 -8.44
CA PHE A 157 2.72 12.31 -7.55
C PHE A 157 1.34 12.33 -8.22
N LEU A 158 1.10 13.26 -9.16
CA LEU A 158 -0.13 13.27 -9.94
C LEU A 158 -0.25 12.02 -10.83
N LEU A 159 0.83 11.62 -11.49
CA LEU A 159 0.83 10.41 -12.32
C LEU A 159 0.62 9.16 -11.48
N ILE A 160 1.25 9.09 -10.29
CA ILE A 160 1.00 8.01 -9.32
C ILE A 160 -0.49 7.93 -8.98
N THR A 161 -1.12 9.05 -8.67
CA THR A 161 -2.56 9.12 -8.39
C THR A 161 -3.39 8.56 -9.55
N LYS A 162 -3.07 8.93 -10.77
CA LYS A 162 -3.78 8.45 -11.96
C LYS A 162 -3.62 6.94 -12.16
N ILE A 163 -2.44 6.39 -11.88
CA ILE A 163 -2.20 4.95 -11.99
C ILE A 163 -2.99 4.17 -10.93
N ILE A 164 -3.02 4.65 -9.69
CA ILE A 164 -3.74 3.99 -8.60
C ILE A 164 -5.25 4.12 -8.77
N ASN A 165 -5.75 5.31 -9.08
CA ASN A 165 -7.18 5.62 -9.11
C ASN A 165 -7.83 5.44 -10.48
N GLY A 166 -7.06 5.49 -11.56
CA GLY A 166 -7.59 5.60 -12.92
C GLY A 166 -8.04 7.01 -13.30
N GLY A 167 -7.88 7.99 -12.41
CA GLY A 167 -8.24 9.38 -12.55
C GLY A 167 -7.63 10.22 -11.43
N THR A 168 -8.33 11.25 -11.01
CA THR A 168 -7.85 12.22 -10.00
C THR A 168 -8.77 12.34 -8.78
N ASN A 169 -9.60 11.32 -8.53
CA ASN A 169 -10.47 11.31 -7.36
C ASN A 169 -9.65 11.40 -6.07
N GLY A 170 -10.06 12.31 -5.21
CA GLY A 170 -9.38 12.54 -3.93
C GLY A 170 -8.04 13.27 -4.06
N TRP A 171 -7.76 13.92 -5.20
CA TRP A 171 -6.49 14.62 -5.43
C TRP A 171 -6.11 15.57 -4.30
N HIS A 172 -7.04 16.42 -3.86
CA HIS A 172 -6.77 17.37 -2.77
C HIS A 172 -6.35 16.71 -1.47
N GLU A 173 -7.04 15.64 -1.07
CA GLU A 173 -6.73 14.89 0.14
C GLU A 173 -5.40 14.15 0.01
N ARG A 174 -5.16 13.47 -1.11
CA ARG A 174 -3.90 12.78 -1.40
C ARG A 174 -2.72 13.73 -1.35
N TRP A 175 -2.87 14.91 -1.94
CA TRP A 175 -1.84 15.95 -1.95
C TRP A 175 -1.55 16.49 -0.54
N LYS A 176 -2.57 16.71 0.27
CA LYS A 176 -2.40 17.13 1.67
C LYS A 176 -1.65 16.08 2.49
N TYR A 177 -1.98 14.81 2.33
CA TYR A 177 -1.23 13.73 2.97
C TYR A 177 0.23 13.70 2.51
N TYR A 178 0.45 13.88 1.22
CA TYR A 178 1.80 13.88 0.66
C TYR A 178 2.66 15.02 1.23
N GLN A 179 2.14 16.23 1.24
CA GLN A 179 2.81 17.39 1.84
C GLN A 179 3.10 17.16 3.33
N LYS A 180 2.14 16.63 4.07
CA LYS A 180 2.30 16.31 5.49
C LYS A 180 3.35 15.23 5.71
N ALA A 181 3.32 14.18 4.92
CA ALA A 181 4.28 13.09 5.01
C ALA A 181 5.71 13.56 4.70
N LEU A 182 5.89 14.38 3.66
CA LEU A 182 7.20 14.97 3.34
C LEU A 182 7.74 15.80 4.52
N GLN A 183 6.89 16.61 5.15
CA GLN A 183 7.28 17.40 6.32
C GLN A 183 7.69 16.49 7.48
N VAL A 184 6.86 15.54 7.85
CA VAL A 184 7.07 14.66 9.02
C VAL A 184 8.29 13.75 8.83
N ILE A 185 8.48 13.20 7.64
CA ILE A 185 9.59 12.29 7.33
C ILE A 185 10.91 13.05 7.18
N GLY A 186 10.85 14.28 6.72
CA GLY A 186 12.04 15.15 6.55
C GLY A 186 12.58 15.76 7.84
N GLU A 187 11.89 15.62 8.96
CA GLU A 187 12.35 16.03 10.29
C GLU A 187 13.29 14.95 10.88
#